data_1874459de1c5848d3580ea1206f7eba4
#
_entry.id   1874459de1c5848d3580ea1206f7eba4
#
_cell.length_a   1.000
_cell.length_b   1.000
_cell.length_c   1.000
_cell.angle_alpha   90.00
_cell.angle_beta   90.00
_cell.angle_gamma   90.00
#
_symmetry.space_group_name_H-M   'P 1'
#
loop_
_entity.id
_entity.type
_entity.pdbx_description
1 polymer ?
#
loop_
_entity_poly.entity_id
_entity_poly.type
_entity_poly.pdbx_seq_one_letter_code
_entity_poly.pdbx_strand_id
1 'polypeptide(L)'
;MKQQSKTVAFNRMINAAAMAMLLIAITGFAGIIQAHADGGTVQFEKSAGPFVITVFTTPSPLRAGPVDISLMIQSRDSQQPVLDCQALVQLRKEAAINIRSEATHEAAQNKLLYAAPVNVPEPGPWELKVAIQHGDDSINVSGEITVAPANPVLLVYWRSLILPPLLISLFAVNQWLKRRSTKGDKR
;
A
#
# COMPACT_ATOMS: atom_id res chain seq x y z
N MET A 1 7.94 -50.44 30.09
CA MET A 1 8.62 -49.14 30.18
C MET A 1 9.10 -48.55 28.82
N LYS A 2 9.59 -49.33 27.86
CA LYS A 2 10.09 -48.80 26.55
C LYS A 2 9.03 -48.21 25.59
N GLN A 3 7.75 -48.60 25.72
CA GLN A 3 6.68 -48.16 24.80
C GLN A 3 6.12 -46.77 25.17
N GLN A 4 6.04 -46.43 26.45
CA GLN A 4 5.60 -45.10 26.91
C GLN A 4 6.58 -43.98 26.48
N SER A 5 7.87 -44.27 26.47
CA SER A 5 8.89 -43.29 26.05
C SER A 5 8.78 -42.89 24.57
N LYS A 6 8.40 -43.85 23.68
CA LYS A 6 8.21 -43.61 22.25
C LYS A 6 6.99 -42.72 21.96
N THR A 7 5.90 -42.89 22.73
CA THR A 7 4.67 -42.10 22.55
C THR A 7 4.87 -40.65 23.00
N VAL A 8 5.61 -40.43 24.07
CA VAL A 8 5.95 -39.11 24.59
C VAL A 8 6.89 -38.37 23.60
N ALA A 9 7.89 -39.07 23.05
CA ALA A 9 8.79 -38.49 22.04
C ALA A 9 8.05 -38.13 20.75
N PHE A 10 7.13 -38.97 20.30
CA PHE A 10 6.31 -38.73 19.10
C PHE A 10 5.37 -37.52 19.27
N ASN A 11 4.70 -37.39 20.42
CA ASN A 11 3.85 -36.23 20.72
C ASN A 11 4.65 -34.93 20.82
N ARG A 12 5.87 -34.97 21.38
CA ARG A 12 6.77 -33.81 21.39
C ARG A 12 7.18 -33.37 19.97
N MET A 13 7.46 -34.33 19.09
CA MET A 13 7.83 -34.05 17.70
C MET A 13 6.68 -33.41 16.91
N ILE A 14 5.43 -33.91 17.10
CA ILE A 14 4.23 -33.33 16.46
C ILE A 14 3.98 -31.90 16.96
N ASN A 15 4.10 -31.66 18.25
CA ASN A 15 3.91 -30.30 18.80
C ASN A 15 5.01 -29.35 18.34
N ALA A 16 6.25 -29.79 18.23
CA ALA A 16 7.35 -29.01 17.70
C ALA A 16 7.14 -28.66 16.21
N ALA A 17 6.70 -29.62 15.39
CA ALA A 17 6.39 -29.40 13.99
C ALA A 17 5.21 -28.43 13.82
N ALA A 18 4.14 -28.56 14.62
CA ALA A 18 3.00 -27.65 14.60
C ALA A 18 3.39 -26.22 15.02
N MET A 19 4.28 -26.09 16.01
CA MET A 19 4.79 -24.80 16.47
C MET A 19 5.73 -24.16 15.44
N ALA A 20 6.57 -24.94 14.78
CA ALA A 20 7.42 -24.46 13.69
C ALA A 20 6.59 -23.96 12.48
N MET A 21 5.53 -24.69 12.10
CA MET A 21 4.62 -24.24 11.05
C MET A 21 3.83 -22.98 11.43
N LEU A 22 3.44 -22.83 12.69
CA LEU A 22 2.79 -21.62 13.17
C LEU A 22 3.75 -20.43 13.13
N LEU A 23 5.01 -20.61 13.51
CA LEU A 23 6.05 -19.59 13.42
C LEU A 23 6.33 -19.19 11.96
N ILE A 24 6.41 -20.12 11.03
CA ILE A 24 6.58 -19.86 9.60
C ILE A 24 5.36 -19.08 9.05
N ALA A 25 4.13 -19.42 9.47
CA ALA A 25 2.93 -18.69 9.10
C ALA A 25 2.94 -17.24 9.63
N ILE A 26 3.37 -17.02 10.85
CA ILE A 26 3.46 -15.69 11.48
C ILE A 26 4.57 -14.84 10.82
N THR A 27 5.76 -15.42 10.56
CA THR A 27 6.87 -14.71 9.90
C THR A 27 6.56 -14.40 8.44
N GLY A 28 5.85 -15.28 7.73
CA GLY A 28 5.34 -15.01 6.38
C GLY A 28 4.33 -13.87 6.33
N PHE A 29 3.63 -13.60 7.43
CA PHE A 29 2.68 -12.49 7.54
C PHE A 29 3.37 -11.15 7.91
N ALA A 30 4.45 -11.20 8.68
CA ALA A 30 5.16 -10.01 9.13
C ALA A 30 5.99 -9.32 8.02
N GLY A 31 6.28 -10.01 6.91
CA GLY A 31 7.08 -9.48 5.80
C GLY A 31 6.37 -8.48 4.87
N ILE A 32 5.19 -7.95 5.23
CA ILE A 32 4.36 -7.14 4.31
C ILE A 32 4.03 -5.75 4.87
N ILE A 33 4.75 -5.30 5.84
CA ILE A 33 4.78 -3.86 6.12
C ILE A 33 5.67 -3.27 5.02
N GLN A 34 5.10 -3.01 3.85
CA GLN A 34 5.74 -2.10 2.91
C GLN A 34 5.86 -0.77 3.66
N ALA A 35 7.08 -0.41 4.04
CA ALA A 35 7.38 0.95 4.42
C ALA A 35 7.05 1.81 3.19
N HIS A 36 5.86 2.39 3.17
CA HIS A 36 5.53 3.42 2.20
C HIS A 36 6.38 4.61 2.62
N ALA A 37 7.36 4.94 1.79
CA ALA A 37 8.04 6.21 1.91
C ALA A 37 6.97 7.31 1.77
N ASP A 38 6.97 8.24 2.70
CA ASP A 38 5.97 9.31 2.95
C ASP A 38 5.77 10.29 1.79
N GLY A 39 5.97 9.95 0.57
CA GLY A 39 5.80 10.86 -0.56
C GLY A 39 5.40 10.17 -1.85
N GLY A 40 5.49 8.83 -1.92
CA GLY A 40 5.21 8.10 -3.15
C GLY A 40 6.32 8.25 -4.20
N THR A 41 5.97 8.08 -5.49
CA THR A 41 6.91 8.21 -6.62
C THR A 41 6.81 9.60 -7.23
N VAL A 42 7.95 10.26 -7.45
CA VAL A 42 8.02 11.52 -8.19
C VAL A 42 7.55 11.29 -9.62
N GLN A 43 6.56 12.06 -10.05
CA GLN A 43 6.07 12.06 -11.40
C GLN A 43 6.79 13.11 -12.25
N PHE A 44 6.90 14.32 -11.71
CA PHE A 44 7.68 15.39 -12.30
C PHE A 44 8.01 16.46 -11.24
N GLU A 45 9.03 17.27 -11.57
CA GLU A 45 9.39 18.47 -10.84
C GLU A 45 9.43 19.64 -11.82
N LYS A 46 8.85 20.77 -11.45
CA LYS A 46 8.82 21.98 -12.27
C LYS A 46 9.04 23.23 -11.45
N SER A 47 9.86 24.14 -12.01
CA SER A 47 10.03 25.47 -11.49
C SER A 47 9.06 26.43 -12.18
N ALA A 48 8.28 27.17 -11.40
CA ALA A 48 7.36 28.18 -11.91
C ALA A 48 7.28 29.36 -10.93
N GLY A 49 7.53 30.57 -11.42
CA GLY A 49 7.66 31.76 -10.57
C GLY A 49 8.74 31.59 -9.51
N PRO A 50 8.45 31.94 -8.24
CA PRO A 50 9.39 31.83 -7.12
C PRO A 50 9.43 30.41 -6.53
N PHE A 51 8.73 29.41 -7.10
CA PHE A 51 8.58 28.09 -6.52
C PHE A 51 9.19 26.97 -7.37
N VAL A 52 9.55 25.89 -6.69
CA VAL A 52 9.81 24.55 -7.22
C VAL A 52 8.71 23.63 -6.74
N ILE A 53 7.99 23.01 -7.66
CA ILE A 53 6.86 22.13 -7.36
C ILE A 53 7.24 20.70 -7.75
N THR A 54 7.32 19.81 -6.78
CA THR A 54 7.51 18.38 -7.00
C THR A 54 6.21 17.64 -6.76
N VAL A 55 5.81 16.84 -7.73
CA VAL A 55 4.57 16.06 -7.69
C VAL A 55 4.89 14.59 -7.48
N PHE A 56 4.26 14.01 -6.45
CA PHE A 56 4.37 12.61 -6.10
C PHE A 56 3.02 11.92 -6.28
N THR A 57 3.05 10.61 -6.50
CA THR A 57 1.82 9.79 -6.53
C THR A 57 2.00 8.48 -5.78
N THR A 58 0.92 8.04 -5.14
CA THR A 58 0.80 6.73 -4.48
C THR A 58 -0.50 6.08 -4.97
N PRO A 59 -0.52 4.76 -5.33
CA PRO A 59 0.54 3.77 -5.20
C PRO A 59 1.65 3.86 -6.26
N SER A 60 2.76 3.18 -6.02
CA SER A 60 3.84 2.99 -6.98
C SER A 60 3.88 1.52 -7.45
N PRO A 61 3.80 1.24 -8.76
CA PRO A 61 3.49 2.17 -9.85
C PRO A 61 2.07 2.74 -9.76
N LEU A 62 1.87 3.93 -10.34
CA LEU A 62 0.56 4.59 -10.41
C LEU A 62 -0.44 3.72 -11.18
N ARG A 63 -1.62 3.47 -10.60
CA ARG A 63 -2.65 2.56 -11.14
C ARG A 63 -4.04 3.18 -11.06
N ALA A 64 -4.93 2.73 -11.95
CA ALA A 64 -6.35 3.07 -11.88
C ALA A 64 -6.96 2.60 -10.55
N GLY A 65 -7.82 3.42 -9.95
CA GLY A 65 -8.40 3.26 -8.64
C GLY A 65 -8.08 4.44 -7.73
N PRO A 66 -8.11 4.24 -6.39
CA PRO A 66 -7.73 5.26 -5.41
C PRO A 66 -6.25 5.62 -5.55
N VAL A 67 -5.97 6.91 -5.66
CA VAL A 67 -4.63 7.50 -5.84
C VAL A 67 -4.52 8.68 -4.88
N ASP A 68 -3.38 8.83 -4.25
CA ASP A 68 -2.99 10.05 -3.58
C ASP A 68 -1.99 10.82 -4.44
N ILE A 69 -2.25 12.10 -4.66
CA ILE A 69 -1.36 13.02 -5.35
C ILE A 69 -0.83 13.99 -4.31
N SER A 70 0.44 13.91 -4.00
CA SER A 70 1.10 14.76 -3.02
C SER A 70 1.98 15.79 -3.71
N LEU A 71 1.97 17.01 -3.21
CA LEU A 71 2.74 18.13 -3.73
C LEU A 71 3.72 18.62 -2.68
N MET A 72 4.99 18.78 -3.06
CA MET A 72 5.95 19.57 -2.31
C MET A 72 6.13 20.91 -3.03
N ILE A 73 5.84 22.00 -2.34
CA ILE A 73 6.02 23.37 -2.83
C ILE A 73 7.17 23.98 -2.04
N GLN A 74 8.25 24.34 -2.73
CA GLN A 74 9.45 24.92 -2.11
C GLN A 74 9.75 26.28 -2.72
N SER A 75 10.25 27.20 -1.91
CA SER A 75 10.82 28.43 -2.43
C SER A 75 12.08 28.12 -3.25
N ARG A 76 12.20 28.71 -4.44
CA ARG A 76 13.36 28.51 -5.32
C ARG A 76 14.66 29.00 -4.67
N ASP A 77 14.60 30.09 -3.94
CA ASP A 77 15.78 30.76 -3.38
C ASP A 77 16.28 30.06 -2.10
N SER A 78 15.35 29.73 -1.20
CA SER A 78 15.68 29.16 0.11
C SER A 78 15.60 27.64 0.17
N GLN A 79 14.95 27.01 -0.82
CA GLN A 79 14.60 25.58 -0.87
C GLN A 79 13.76 25.11 0.35
N GLN A 80 13.21 26.05 1.10
CA GLN A 80 12.34 25.73 2.22
C GLN A 80 10.90 25.43 1.75
N PRO A 81 10.19 24.49 2.40
CA PRO A 81 8.78 24.23 2.13
C PRO A 81 7.94 25.50 2.39
N VAL A 82 7.00 25.77 1.48
CA VAL A 82 6.01 26.84 1.58
C VAL A 82 4.68 26.18 1.97
N LEU A 83 4.16 26.52 3.15
CA LEU A 83 3.05 25.80 3.77
C LEU A 83 1.73 26.60 3.81
N ASP A 84 1.71 27.79 3.25
CA ASP A 84 0.56 28.71 3.25
C ASP A 84 -0.02 28.92 1.86
N CYS A 85 0.14 27.93 0.97
CA CYS A 85 -0.45 27.93 -0.35
C CYS A 85 -1.83 27.27 -0.38
N GLN A 86 -2.69 27.72 -1.27
CA GLN A 86 -3.85 26.98 -1.72
C GLN A 86 -3.47 26.23 -3.00
N ALA A 87 -3.69 24.93 -3.04
CA ALA A 87 -3.31 24.10 -4.18
C ALA A 87 -4.51 23.29 -4.69
N LEU A 88 -4.74 23.33 -5.99
CA LEU A 88 -5.79 22.58 -6.68
C LEU A 88 -5.16 21.65 -7.70
N VAL A 89 -5.46 20.38 -7.59
CA VAL A 89 -5.05 19.33 -8.52
C VAL A 89 -6.17 19.06 -9.50
N GLN A 90 -5.84 18.98 -10.78
CA GLN A 90 -6.76 18.63 -11.85
C GLN A 90 -6.15 17.56 -12.74
N LEU A 91 -6.86 16.44 -12.89
CA LEU A 91 -6.54 15.36 -13.83
C LEU A 91 -7.47 15.42 -15.02
N ARG A 92 -6.91 15.39 -16.22
CA ARG A 92 -7.65 15.35 -17.49
C ARG A 92 -7.21 14.17 -18.33
N LYS A 93 -8.19 13.47 -18.88
CA LYS A 93 -7.97 12.48 -19.93
C LYS A 93 -8.83 12.85 -21.11
N GLU A 94 -8.19 13.23 -22.23
CA GLU A 94 -8.86 13.72 -23.43
C GLU A 94 -9.86 14.87 -23.12
N ALA A 95 -10.95 14.99 -23.88
CA ALA A 95 -11.95 16.03 -23.64
C ALA A 95 -13.04 15.64 -22.61
N ALA A 96 -13.11 14.37 -22.20
CA ALA A 96 -14.27 13.80 -21.53
C ALA A 96 -14.17 13.71 -20.01
N ILE A 97 -12.97 13.43 -19.45
CA ILE A 97 -12.81 13.18 -18.01
C ILE A 97 -12.00 14.29 -17.38
N ASN A 98 -12.57 14.92 -16.37
CA ASN A 98 -11.96 15.99 -15.60
C ASN A 98 -12.23 15.77 -14.11
N ILE A 99 -11.16 15.44 -13.36
CA ILE A 99 -11.21 15.21 -11.91
C ILE A 99 -10.50 16.39 -11.24
N ARG A 100 -11.12 16.97 -10.24
CA ARG A 100 -10.54 18.06 -9.45
C ARG A 100 -10.55 17.71 -7.98
N SER A 101 -9.47 18.01 -7.28
CA SER A 101 -9.33 17.84 -5.83
C SER A 101 -8.46 18.95 -5.27
N GLU A 102 -8.87 19.50 -4.16
CA GLU A 102 -8.05 20.42 -3.38
C GLU A 102 -6.97 19.62 -2.66
N ALA A 103 -5.73 20.12 -2.73
CA ALA A 103 -4.61 19.51 -2.02
C ALA A 103 -4.41 20.24 -0.70
N THR A 104 -4.48 19.51 0.40
CA THR A 104 -4.40 20.05 1.75
C THR A 104 -3.37 19.34 2.62
N HIS A 105 -2.90 20.04 3.67
CA HIS A 105 -2.02 19.44 4.68
C HIS A 105 -2.76 18.42 5.57
N GLU A 106 -4.07 18.60 5.79
CA GLU A 106 -4.88 17.70 6.60
C GLU A 106 -4.93 16.32 5.99
N ALA A 107 -5.05 16.23 4.67
CA ALA A 107 -5.07 14.96 3.93
C ALA A 107 -3.70 14.28 3.87
N ALA A 108 -2.60 15.06 4.01
CA ALA A 108 -1.25 14.54 3.94
C ALA A 108 -0.82 13.86 5.24
N GLN A 109 -0.10 12.73 5.14
CA GLN A 109 0.57 12.09 6.27
C GLN A 109 1.77 12.93 6.73
N ASN A 110 2.59 13.34 5.78
CA ASN A 110 3.68 14.30 6.03
C ASN A 110 3.16 15.73 5.84
N LYS A 111 3.16 16.50 6.92
CA LYS A 111 2.61 17.87 6.95
C LYS A 111 3.44 18.91 6.19
N LEU A 112 4.58 18.53 5.62
CA LEU A 112 5.33 19.35 4.67
C LEU A 112 4.78 19.23 3.24
N LEU A 113 3.86 18.29 2.99
CA LEU A 113 3.21 18.05 1.71
C LEU A 113 1.76 18.54 1.73
N TYR A 114 1.25 18.82 0.56
CA TYR A 114 -0.19 18.97 0.30
C TYR A 114 -0.67 17.69 -0.38
N ALA A 115 -1.70 17.03 0.12
CA ALA A 115 -2.23 15.81 -0.46
C ALA A 115 -3.64 16.00 -1.02
N ALA A 116 -3.87 15.44 -2.19
CA ALA A 116 -5.13 15.43 -2.91
C ALA A 116 -5.54 13.98 -3.22
N PRO A 117 -6.36 13.33 -2.38
CA PRO A 117 -6.87 12.01 -2.70
C PRO A 117 -7.87 12.11 -3.86
N VAL A 118 -7.67 11.26 -4.87
CA VAL A 118 -8.51 11.18 -6.08
C VAL A 118 -8.79 9.73 -6.44
N ASN A 119 -9.84 9.50 -7.22
CA ASN A 119 -10.10 8.19 -7.81
C ASN A 119 -9.95 8.29 -9.33
N VAL A 120 -8.93 7.61 -9.87
CA VAL A 120 -8.64 7.59 -11.31
C VAL A 120 -9.35 6.39 -11.94
N PRO A 121 -10.39 6.60 -12.77
CA PRO A 121 -11.25 5.50 -13.23
C PRO A 121 -10.59 4.59 -14.26
N GLU A 122 -9.66 5.10 -15.05
CA GLU A 122 -9.15 4.42 -16.24
C GLU A 122 -7.63 4.47 -16.37
N PRO A 123 -7.00 3.43 -16.91
CA PRO A 123 -5.58 3.44 -17.25
C PRO A 123 -5.28 4.30 -18.51
N GLY A 124 -4.01 4.60 -18.71
CA GLY A 124 -3.50 5.32 -19.88
C GLY A 124 -2.83 6.65 -19.51
N PRO A 125 -2.54 7.49 -20.51
CA PRO A 125 -1.96 8.81 -20.30
C PRO A 125 -3.00 9.80 -19.75
N TRP A 126 -2.59 10.61 -18.78
CA TRP A 126 -3.37 11.67 -18.16
C TRP A 126 -2.55 12.96 -18.11
N GLU A 127 -3.19 14.09 -18.36
CA GLU A 127 -2.63 15.40 -18.07
C GLU A 127 -2.94 15.75 -16.59
N LEU A 128 -1.89 15.97 -15.80
CA LEU A 128 -2.00 16.46 -14.44
C LEU A 128 -1.66 17.96 -14.42
N LYS A 129 -2.61 18.78 -13.99
CA LYS A 129 -2.43 20.21 -13.74
C LYS A 129 -2.49 20.52 -12.27
N VAL A 130 -1.61 21.38 -11.81
CA VAL A 130 -1.59 21.91 -10.44
C VAL A 130 -1.68 23.42 -10.53
N ALA A 131 -2.73 23.99 -9.94
CA ALA A 131 -2.89 25.42 -9.74
C ALA A 131 -2.55 25.75 -8.30
N ILE A 132 -1.67 26.71 -8.09
CA ILE A 132 -1.19 27.14 -6.78
C ILE A 132 -1.46 28.63 -6.65
N GLN A 133 -2.07 29.01 -5.53
CA GLN A 133 -2.28 30.40 -5.11
C GLN A 133 -1.51 30.66 -3.82
N HIS A 134 -0.65 31.66 -3.83
CA HIS A 134 0.08 32.12 -2.65
C HIS A 134 0.06 33.66 -2.62
N GLY A 135 -0.71 34.24 -1.73
CA GLY A 135 -0.98 35.68 -1.74
C GLY A 135 -1.59 36.13 -3.07
N ASP A 136 -0.93 37.05 -3.76
CA ASP A 136 -1.34 37.56 -5.07
C ASP A 136 -0.79 36.72 -6.23
N ASP A 137 0.15 35.81 -5.99
CA ASP A 137 0.76 34.96 -7.02
C ASP A 137 -0.14 33.79 -7.36
N SER A 138 -0.45 33.63 -8.65
CA SER A 138 -1.18 32.50 -9.22
C SER A 138 -0.30 31.76 -10.22
N ILE A 139 -0.01 30.49 -9.92
CA ILE A 139 0.94 29.67 -10.68
C ILE A 139 0.27 28.40 -11.14
N ASN A 140 0.51 28.03 -12.38
CA ASN A 140 0.02 26.80 -12.96
C ASN A 140 1.19 25.98 -13.51
N VAL A 141 1.25 24.70 -13.12
CA VAL A 141 2.16 23.72 -13.72
C VAL A 141 1.36 22.54 -14.24
N SER A 142 1.83 21.92 -15.30
CA SER A 142 1.20 20.71 -15.84
C SER A 142 2.26 19.70 -16.25
N GLY A 143 1.93 18.42 -16.17
CA GLY A 143 2.77 17.32 -16.62
C GLY A 143 1.90 16.17 -17.10
N GLU A 144 2.51 15.29 -17.89
CA GLU A 144 1.87 14.05 -18.31
C GLU A 144 2.25 12.93 -17.33
N ILE A 145 1.26 12.12 -16.94
CA ILE A 145 1.46 10.95 -16.09
C ILE A 145 0.84 9.73 -16.74
N THR A 146 1.43 8.56 -16.53
CA THR A 146 0.90 7.30 -17.06
C THR A 146 0.32 6.46 -15.94
N VAL A 147 -0.96 6.12 -16.06
CA VAL A 147 -1.70 5.30 -15.13
C VAL A 147 -1.78 3.86 -15.65
N ALA A 148 -1.23 2.91 -14.90
CA ALA A 148 -1.32 1.48 -15.22
C ALA A 148 -2.72 0.92 -14.91
N PRO A 149 -3.11 -0.23 -15.49
CA PRO A 149 -4.35 -0.91 -15.14
C PRO A 149 -4.44 -1.23 -13.64
N ALA A 150 -5.67 -1.26 -13.11
CA ALA A 150 -5.92 -1.68 -11.73
C ALA A 150 -5.39 -3.11 -11.49
N ASN A 151 -4.95 -3.38 -10.26
CA ASN A 151 -4.55 -4.75 -9.90
C ASN A 151 -5.76 -5.69 -9.95
N PRO A 152 -5.63 -6.88 -10.54
CA PRO A 152 -6.69 -7.88 -10.45
C PRO A 152 -7.03 -8.20 -9.00
N VAL A 153 -8.33 -8.24 -8.68
CA VAL A 153 -8.83 -8.49 -7.31
C VAL A 153 -8.23 -9.76 -6.69
N LEU A 154 -8.05 -10.81 -7.50
CA LEU A 154 -7.42 -12.06 -7.07
C LEU A 154 -5.97 -11.87 -6.58
N LEU A 155 -5.19 -10.98 -7.20
CA LEU A 155 -3.81 -10.70 -6.77
C LEU A 155 -3.75 -9.86 -5.49
N VAL A 156 -4.80 -9.11 -5.18
CA VAL A 156 -4.88 -8.33 -3.93
C VAL A 156 -5.28 -9.23 -2.77
N TYR A 157 -6.24 -10.14 -2.98
CA TYR A 157 -6.86 -10.93 -1.90
C TYR A 157 -6.43 -12.40 -1.83
N TRP A 158 -5.53 -12.88 -2.71
CA TRP A 158 -5.15 -14.29 -2.76
C TRP A 158 -4.68 -14.85 -1.39
N ARG A 159 -4.00 -14.02 -0.58
CA ARG A 159 -3.54 -14.41 0.76
C ARG A 159 -4.70 -14.62 1.72
N SER A 160 -5.68 -13.72 1.70
CA SER A 160 -6.90 -13.85 2.50
C SER A 160 -7.74 -15.05 2.08
N LEU A 161 -7.66 -15.47 0.83
CA LEU A 161 -8.37 -16.65 0.32
C LEU A 161 -7.66 -17.96 0.66
N ILE A 162 -6.32 -17.99 0.73
CA ILE A 162 -5.54 -19.21 0.97
C ILE A 162 -5.34 -19.48 2.47
N LEU A 163 -5.13 -18.45 3.28
CA LEU A 163 -4.84 -18.60 4.71
C LEU A 163 -5.93 -19.36 5.51
N PRO A 164 -7.23 -19.04 5.42
CA PRO A 164 -8.25 -19.75 6.17
C PRO A 164 -8.32 -21.24 5.85
N PRO A 165 -8.39 -21.70 4.58
CA PRO A 165 -8.42 -23.13 4.29
C PRO A 165 -7.13 -23.84 4.69
N LEU A 166 -5.98 -23.18 4.62
CA LEU A 166 -4.72 -23.75 5.09
C LEU A 166 -4.75 -24.02 6.61
N LEU A 167 -5.22 -23.05 7.40
CA LEU A 167 -5.36 -23.19 8.86
C LEU A 167 -6.37 -24.28 9.23
N ILE A 168 -7.51 -24.35 8.52
CA ILE A 168 -8.52 -25.38 8.72
C ILE A 168 -7.94 -26.77 8.42
N SER A 169 -7.18 -26.89 7.33
CA SER A 169 -6.53 -28.14 6.93
C SER A 169 -5.50 -28.60 7.96
N LEU A 170 -4.66 -27.68 8.45
CA LEU A 170 -3.68 -27.96 9.52
C LEU A 170 -4.37 -28.40 10.81
N PHE A 171 -5.45 -27.72 11.19
CA PHE A 171 -6.24 -28.12 12.37
C PHE A 171 -6.87 -29.51 12.21
N ALA A 172 -7.45 -29.80 11.04
CA ALA A 172 -8.05 -31.09 10.74
C ALA A 172 -7.01 -32.23 10.79
N VAL A 173 -5.83 -32.03 10.20
CA VAL A 173 -4.71 -32.99 10.26
C VAL A 173 -4.24 -33.20 11.70
N ASN A 174 -4.09 -32.14 12.48
CA ASN A 174 -3.70 -32.24 13.89
C ASN A 174 -4.74 -33.04 14.70
N GLN A 175 -6.04 -32.77 14.49
CA GLN A 175 -7.11 -33.53 15.15
C GLN A 175 -7.13 -35.01 14.74
N TRP A 176 -6.91 -35.30 13.48
CA TRP A 176 -6.86 -36.67 12.98
C TRP A 176 -5.67 -37.44 13.55
N LEU A 177 -4.49 -36.85 13.64
CA LEU A 177 -3.31 -37.44 14.25
C LEU A 177 -3.53 -37.71 15.75
N LYS A 178 -4.14 -36.77 16.50
CA LYS A 178 -4.50 -36.97 17.90
C LYS A 178 -5.46 -38.15 18.11
N ARG A 179 -6.48 -38.28 17.27
CA ARG A 179 -7.45 -39.38 17.34
C ARG A 179 -6.83 -40.75 17.05
N ARG A 180 -5.82 -40.84 16.18
CA ARG A 180 -5.08 -42.06 15.91
C ARG A 180 -4.19 -42.49 17.06
N SER A 181 -3.52 -41.52 17.71
CA SER A 181 -2.66 -41.80 18.88
C SER A 181 -3.45 -42.38 20.07
N THR A 182 -4.69 -41.93 20.28
CA THR A 182 -5.54 -42.38 21.39
C THR A 182 -6.14 -43.77 21.18
N LYS A 183 -6.27 -44.24 19.90
CA LYS A 183 -6.76 -45.60 19.59
C LYS A 183 -5.71 -46.68 19.72
N GLY A 184 -4.42 -46.36 19.68
CA GLY A 184 -3.31 -47.28 19.82
C GLY A 184 -3.00 -47.68 21.27
N ASP A 185 -3.53 -46.95 22.27
CA ASP A 185 -3.27 -47.18 23.70
C ASP A 185 -4.32 -48.13 24.40
N LYS A 186 -5.31 -48.57 23.60
CA LYS A 186 -6.40 -49.46 24.14
C LYS A 186 -6.29 -50.91 23.65
N ARG A 187 -5.11 -51.37 23.19
CA ARG A 187 -4.84 -52.79 22.91
C ARG A 187 -3.68 -53.31 23.71
#